data_d0cf8af1c020b89ef5ba2fac5f2f69ac
#
_entry.id   d0cf8af1c020b89ef5ba2fac5f2f69ac
#
_cell.length_a   1.000
_cell.length_b   1.000
_cell.length_c   1.000
_cell.angle_alpha   90.00
_cell.angle_beta   90.00
_cell.angle_gamma   90.00
#
_symmetry.space_group_name_H-M   'P 1'
#
loop_
_entity.id
_entity.type
_entity.pdbx_description
1 polymer ?
#
loop_
_entity_poly.entity_id
_entity_poly.type
_entity_poly.pdbx_seq_one_letter_code
_entity_poly.pdbx_strand_id
1 'polypeptide(L)'
;MRRFALVLFGVSVWSGCDDGVTPSLHDFRFDGQSPDSATVLLLSTGFHDGDGDLAGGVMESFIDGRPTSAGAQDLLPMFLLSGVPENATEGRLQFALELSVRSSEAPPSGTTFRLGIRVTDEAENPSSTREITLRLE
;
A
#
# COMPACT_ATOMS: atom_id res chain seq x y z
N MET A 1 14.66 16.69 -11.34
CA MET A 1 13.41 15.97 -11.11
C MET A 1 13.71 14.56 -10.69
N ARG A 2 13.24 14.19 -9.53
CA ARG A 2 13.35 12.80 -9.07
C ARG A 2 12.22 11.97 -9.69
N ARG A 3 12.56 10.89 -10.34
CA ARG A 3 11.60 9.96 -10.93
C ARG A 3 11.69 8.63 -10.22
N PHE A 4 10.57 7.99 -10.03
CA PHE A 4 10.49 6.63 -9.52
C PHE A 4 10.28 5.67 -10.68
N ALA A 5 11.00 4.58 -10.68
CA ALA A 5 10.82 3.50 -11.64
C ALA A 5 10.52 2.20 -10.89
N LEU A 6 9.59 1.44 -11.42
CA LEU A 6 9.27 0.11 -10.87
C LEU A 6 10.35 -0.88 -11.32
N VAL A 7 10.99 -1.48 -10.35
CA VAL A 7 11.88 -2.61 -10.59
C VAL A 7 11.18 -3.87 -10.08
N LEU A 8 10.79 -4.73 -11.03
CA LEU A 8 10.13 -5.99 -10.70
C LEU A 8 11.17 -7.03 -10.29
N PHE A 9 11.27 -7.28 -9.00
CA PHE A 9 11.92 -8.49 -8.49
C PHE A 9 10.85 -9.49 -8.06
N GLY A 10 11.10 -10.77 -8.34
CA GLY A 10 10.14 -11.84 -8.12
C GLY A 10 9.49 -11.81 -6.75
N VAL A 11 8.17 -11.83 -6.74
CA VAL A 11 7.35 -11.88 -5.54
C VAL A 11 7.30 -13.31 -5.06
N SER A 12 7.87 -13.59 -3.89
CA SER A 12 7.58 -14.85 -3.21
C SER A 12 6.19 -14.73 -2.57
N VAL A 13 5.24 -15.42 -3.15
CA VAL A 13 3.87 -15.48 -2.61
C VAL A 13 3.84 -16.51 -1.50
N TRP A 14 3.73 -16.04 -0.26
CA TRP A 14 3.35 -16.89 0.85
C TRP A 14 1.82 -16.91 0.93
N SER A 15 1.23 -18.02 0.53
CA SER A 15 -0.19 -18.27 0.80
C SER A 15 -0.31 -18.79 2.24
N GLY A 16 -0.56 -17.90 3.19
CA GLY A 16 -1.01 -18.31 4.52
C GLY A 16 -2.43 -18.86 4.46
N CYS A 17 -2.81 -19.69 5.44
CA CYS A 17 -4.20 -20.14 5.58
C CYS A 17 -5.11 -18.92 5.74
N ASP A 18 -5.98 -18.71 4.75
CA ASP A 18 -7.03 -17.71 4.82
C ASP A 18 -8.14 -18.25 5.73
N ASP A 19 -8.27 -17.66 6.92
CA ASP A 19 -9.35 -17.98 7.86
C ASP A 19 -10.65 -17.24 7.54
N GLY A 20 -10.66 -16.42 6.46
CA GLY A 20 -11.80 -15.62 6.04
C GLY A 20 -12.04 -14.37 6.88
N VAL A 21 -11.34 -14.21 8.00
CA VAL A 21 -11.48 -13.09 8.95
C VAL A 21 -10.33 -12.10 8.79
N THR A 22 -9.13 -12.60 8.55
CA THR A 22 -7.94 -11.77 8.36
C THR A 22 -7.89 -11.26 6.91
N PRO A 23 -7.77 -9.94 6.69
CA PRO A 23 -7.65 -9.41 5.35
C PRO A 23 -6.34 -9.84 4.71
N SER A 24 -6.35 -9.98 3.39
CA SER A 24 -5.17 -10.26 2.59
C SER A 24 -5.03 -9.26 1.46
N LEU A 25 -3.79 -8.92 1.12
CA LEU A 25 -3.44 -8.06 0.01
C LEU A 25 -2.78 -8.88 -1.07
N HIS A 26 -3.05 -8.51 -2.33
CA HIS A 26 -2.42 -9.15 -3.49
C HIS A 26 -2.21 -8.11 -4.58
N ASP A 27 -1.26 -8.39 -5.45
CA ASP A 27 -1.01 -7.59 -6.64
C ASP A 27 -0.85 -6.08 -6.31
N PHE A 28 0.01 -5.79 -5.34
CA PHE A 28 0.39 -4.43 -4.98
C PHE A 28 1.25 -3.83 -6.10
N ARG A 29 0.84 -2.68 -6.63
CA ARG A 29 1.47 -2.05 -7.81
C ARG A 29 1.77 -0.58 -7.58
N PHE A 30 2.85 -0.15 -8.21
CA PHE A 30 3.14 1.25 -8.45
C PHE A 30 2.57 1.65 -9.83
N ASP A 31 1.64 2.59 -9.84
CA ASP A 31 0.94 3.03 -11.06
C ASP A 31 1.54 4.31 -11.66
N GLY A 32 2.51 4.91 -11.00
CA GLY A 32 3.18 6.12 -11.46
C GLY A 32 3.26 7.21 -10.41
N GLN A 33 3.79 8.36 -10.81
CA GLN A 33 3.83 9.55 -9.97
C GLN A 33 2.65 10.45 -10.29
N SER A 34 2.19 11.21 -9.29
CA SER A 34 1.19 12.24 -9.55
C SER A 34 1.74 13.28 -10.54
N PRO A 35 0.95 13.71 -11.54
CA PRO A 35 1.37 14.78 -12.44
C PRO A 35 1.57 16.12 -11.71
N ASP A 36 0.95 16.30 -10.56
CA ASP A 36 1.01 17.54 -9.78
C ASP A 36 2.17 17.58 -8.79
N SER A 37 2.73 16.41 -8.43
CA SER A 37 3.83 16.32 -7.46
C SER A 37 4.68 15.09 -7.67
N ALA A 38 5.99 15.28 -7.82
CA ALA A 38 6.94 14.18 -7.97
C ALA A 38 7.14 13.37 -6.68
N THR A 39 6.67 13.85 -5.53
CA THR A 39 6.78 13.17 -4.24
C THR A 39 5.55 12.33 -3.91
N VAL A 40 4.48 12.43 -4.71
CA VAL A 40 3.26 11.65 -4.52
C VAL A 40 3.27 10.44 -5.45
N LEU A 41 3.24 9.26 -4.86
CA LEU A 41 3.17 7.99 -5.58
C LEU A 41 1.72 7.56 -5.73
N LEU A 42 1.35 7.16 -6.94
CA LEU A 42 0.05 6.55 -7.22
C LEU A 42 0.22 5.04 -7.15
N LEU A 43 -0.57 4.42 -6.29
CA LEU A 43 -0.45 3.01 -5.93
C LEU A 43 -1.81 2.33 -6.02
N SER A 44 -1.79 1.03 -6.19
CA SER A 44 -2.99 0.22 -6.11
C SER A 44 -2.68 -1.17 -5.55
N THR A 45 -3.67 -1.76 -4.90
CA THR A 45 -3.57 -3.12 -4.40
C THR A 45 -4.92 -3.82 -4.48
N GLY A 46 -4.88 -5.10 -4.80
CA GLY A 46 -6.04 -5.96 -4.60
C GLY A 46 -6.17 -6.35 -3.14
N PHE A 47 -7.37 -6.62 -2.70
CA PHE A 47 -7.64 -7.12 -1.36
C PHE A 47 -8.68 -8.22 -1.35
N HIS A 48 -8.62 -9.05 -0.33
CA HIS A 48 -9.66 -10.02 0.03
C HIS A 48 -9.89 -9.93 1.53
N ASP A 49 -11.15 -9.83 1.93
CA ASP A 49 -11.55 -9.79 3.33
C ASP A 49 -12.90 -10.48 3.49
N GLY A 50 -12.89 -11.70 4.01
CA GLY A 50 -14.04 -12.59 4.01
C GLY A 50 -15.26 -12.09 4.80
N ASP A 51 -15.06 -11.27 5.83
CA ASP A 51 -16.15 -10.67 6.62
C ASP A 51 -16.56 -9.27 6.18
N GLY A 52 -15.85 -8.67 5.21
CA GLY A 52 -16.27 -7.43 4.57
C GLY A 52 -16.21 -6.18 5.48
N ASP A 53 -15.35 -6.16 6.47
CA ASP A 53 -15.20 -5.04 7.42
C ASP A 53 -13.92 -4.21 7.20
N LEU A 54 -13.21 -4.42 6.09
CA LEU A 54 -11.94 -3.74 5.83
C LEU A 54 -12.09 -2.22 5.71
N ALA A 55 -13.21 -1.73 5.16
CA ALA A 55 -13.42 -0.30 4.97
C ALA A 55 -13.42 0.51 6.28
N GLY A 56 -13.77 -0.11 7.41
CA GLY A 56 -13.67 0.52 8.73
C GLY A 56 -12.28 0.46 9.35
N GLY A 57 -11.31 -0.07 8.66
CA GLY A 57 -9.95 -0.22 9.14
C GLY A 57 -8.98 0.85 8.66
N VAL A 58 -7.70 0.54 8.76
CA VAL A 58 -6.60 1.47 8.45
C VAL A 58 -5.54 0.81 7.58
N MET A 59 -4.76 1.65 6.89
CA MET A 59 -3.58 1.25 6.13
C MET A 59 -2.34 1.93 6.71
N GLU A 60 -1.27 1.16 6.86
CA GLU A 60 0.05 1.65 7.23
C GLU A 60 1.02 1.38 6.09
N SER A 61 2.00 2.28 5.92
CA SER A 61 3.04 2.15 4.91
C SER A 61 4.43 2.11 5.54
N PHE A 62 5.35 1.45 4.85
CA PHE A 62 6.70 1.20 5.35
C PHE A 62 7.72 1.42 4.24
N ILE A 63 8.89 1.95 4.59
CA ILE A 63 10.05 2.00 3.71
C ILE A 63 11.17 1.18 4.36
N ASP A 64 11.62 0.15 3.64
CA ASP A 64 12.63 -0.80 4.14
C ASP A 64 12.29 -1.36 5.53
N GLY A 65 10.99 -1.64 5.75
CA GLY A 65 10.48 -2.18 7.00
C GLY A 65 10.24 -1.16 8.11
N ARG A 66 10.45 0.12 7.85
CA ARG A 66 10.23 1.19 8.83
C ARG A 66 8.95 1.95 8.52
N PRO A 67 8.11 2.24 9.52
CA PRO A 67 6.90 3.04 9.30
C PRO A 67 7.22 4.40 8.68
N THR A 68 6.40 4.83 7.72
CA THR A 68 6.50 6.17 7.15
C THR A 68 5.83 7.20 8.07
N SER A 69 6.09 8.48 7.84
CA SER A 69 5.46 9.58 8.57
C SER A 69 3.96 9.73 8.30
N ALA A 70 3.44 9.06 7.27
CA ALA A 70 2.01 9.07 6.96
C ALA A 70 1.15 8.46 8.08
N GLY A 71 1.74 7.55 8.89
CA GLY A 71 1.02 6.88 9.97
C GLY A 71 -0.10 5.97 9.47
N ALA A 72 -1.04 5.68 10.35
CA ALA A 72 -2.23 4.91 10.00
C ALA A 72 -3.23 5.81 9.27
N GLN A 73 -3.62 5.41 8.07
CA GLN A 73 -4.59 6.14 7.24
C GLN A 73 -5.90 5.37 7.17
N ASP A 74 -7.03 6.08 7.29
CA ASP A 74 -8.33 5.46 7.16
C ASP A 74 -8.54 4.88 5.77
N LEU A 75 -9.08 3.66 5.71
CA LEU A 75 -9.36 2.98 4.45
C LEU A 75 -10.66 3.46 3.79
N LEU A 76 -11.62 3.95 4.55
CA LEU A 76 -12.92 4.36 4.00
C LEU A 76 -12.80 5.35 2.83
N PRO A 77 -12.01 6.44 2.92
CA PRO A 77 -11.82 7.34 1.78
C PRO A 77 -11.25 6.64 0.55
N MET A 78 -10.37 5.65 0.74
CA MET A 78 -9.79 4.88 -0.36
C MET A 78 -10.84 4.01 -1.05
N PHE A 79 -11.73 3.38 -0.27
CA PHE A 79 -12.87 2.62 -0.81
C PHE A 79 -13.79 3.51 -1.66
N LEU A 80 -14.13 4.69 -1.14
CA LEU A 80 -15.00 5.64 -1.84
C LEU A 80 -14.37 6.12 -3.15
N LEU A 81 -13.10 6.50 -3.12
CA LEU A 81 -12.37 6.96 -4.31
C LEU A 81 -12.19 5.85 -5.35
N SER A 82 -12.07 4.61 -4.90
CA SER A 82 -11.91 3.46 -5.79
C SER A 82 -13.22 2.90 -6.34
N GLY A 83 -14.36 3.42 -5.86
CA GLY A 83 -15.68 2.91 -6.25
C GLY A 83 -16.00 1.51 -5.72
N VAL A 84 -15.36 1.12 -4.62
CA VAL A 84 -15.55 -0.19 -3.98
C VAL A 84 -16.57 -0.06 -2.85
N PRO A 85 -17.60 -0.92 -2.81
CA PRO A 85 -18.57 -0.91 -1.71
C PRO A 85 -17.91 -1.16 -0.34
N GLU A 86 -18.40 -0.51 0.70
CA GLU A 86 -17.83 -0.60 2.05
C GLU A 86 -17.81 -2.02 2.61
N ASN A 87 -18.78 -2.85 2.22
CA ASN A 87 -18.92 -4.24 2.67
C ASN A 87 -18.33 -5.25 1.67
N ALA A 88 -17.57 -4.79 0.68
CA ALA A 88 -16.97 -5.70 -0.30
C ALA A 88 -15.99 -6.66 0.36
N THR A 89 -16.06 -7.92 -0.06
CA THR A 89 -15.14 -8.97 0.39
C THR A 89 -13.90 -9.07 -0.48
N GLU A 90 -13.90 -8.43 -1.64
CA GLU A 90 -12.77 -8.35 -2.56
C GLU A 90 -12.87 -7.10 -3.41
N GLY A 91 -11.76 -6.65 -3.94
CA GLY A 91 -11.72 -5.50 -4.81
C GLY A 91 -10.30 -4.99 -5.02
N ARG A 92 -10.21 -3.82 -5.63
CA ARG A 92 -8.95 -3.14 -5.86
C ARG A 92 -9.03 -1.70 -5.36
N LEU A 93 -8.10 -1.33 -4.50
CA LEU A 93 -8.00 0.01 -3.95
C LEU A 93 -6.92 0.80 -4.69
N GLN A 94 -7.26 2.03 -5.06
CA GLN A 94 -6.31 3.01 -5.58
C GLN A 94 -6.09 4.08 -4.51
N PHE A 95 -4.85 4.46 -4.30
CA PHE A 95 -4.50 5.44 -3.30
C PHE A 95 -3.22 6.18 -3.66
N ALA A 96 -2.99 7.31 -3.02
CA ALA A 96 -1.79 8.10 -3.16
C ALA A 96 -1.00 8.10 -1.86
N LEU A 97 0.30 8.02 -1.95
CA LEU A 97 1.21 8.10 -0.82
C LEU A 97 2.21 9.22 -1.06
N GLU A 98 2.25 10.20 -0.16
CA GLU A 98 3.24 11.26 -0.20
C GLU A 98 4.48 10.85 0.58
N LEU A 99 5.63 10.86 -0.11
CA LEU A 99 6.92 10.65 0.53
C LEU A 99 7.52 12.00 0.89
N SER A 100 7.73 12.23 2.18
CA SER A 100 8.30 13.49 2.65
C SER A 100 9.77 13.59 2.24
N VAL A 101 10.08 14.63 1.44
CA VAL A 101 11.45 14.89 0.96
C VAL A 101 12.34 15.45 2.06
N ARG A 102 11.76 15.92 3.16
CA ARG A 102 12.49 16.55 4.28
C ARG A 102 12.91 15.56 5.35
N SER A 103 12.40 14.37 5.32
CA SER A 103 12.76 13.33 6.26
C SER A 103 13.80 12.40 5.64
N SER A 104 14.53 11.71 6.50
CA SER A 104 15.42 10.62 6.11
C SER A 104 14.69 9.43 5.44
N GLU A 105 13.38 9.55 5.21
CA GLU A 105 12.55 8.54 4.56
C GLU A 105 12.83 8.43 3.07
N ALA A 106 13.12 9.56 2.40
CA ALA A 106 13.43 9.53 0.97
C ALA A 106 14.87 9.07 0.75
N PRO A 107 15.08 7.90 0.14
CA PRO A 107 16.42 7.41 -0.13
C PRO A 107 17.14 8.30 -1.16
N PRO A 108 18.49 8.28 -1.19
CA PRO A 108 19.24 9.02 -2.20
C PRO A 108 18.90 8.56 -3.62
N SER A 109 19.02 9.47 -4.60
CA SER A 109 18.84 9.16 -6.02
C SER A 109 19.72 7.98 -6.44
N GLY A 110 19.17 7.09 -7.25
CA GLY A 110 19.84 5.91 -7.76
C GLY A 110 19.77 4.70 -6.84
N THR A 111 19.22 4.85 -5.63
CA THR A 111 19.03 3.72 -4.71
C THR A 111 17.68 3.05 -4.94
N THR A 112 17.65 1.76 -4.68
CA THR A 112 16.40 1.00 -4.59
C THR A 112 15.94 0.93 -3.14
N PHE A 113 14.63 0.92 -2.94
CA PHE A 113 14.04 0.73 -1.62
C PHE A 113 12.78 -0.13 -1.74
N ARG A 114 12.38 -0.72 -0.62
CA ARG A 114 11.16 -1.51 -0.55
C ARG A 114 10.07 -0.64 0.07
N LEU A 115 8.98 -0.50 -0.67
CA LEU A 115 7.76 0.14 -0.19
C LEU A 115 6.79 -0.96 0.22
N GLY A 116 6.39 -0.97 1.47
CA GLY A 116 5.44 -1.94 2.01
C GLY A 116 4.15 -1.28 2.44
N ILE A 117 3.08 -2.05 2.38
CA ILE A 117 1.78 -1.68 2.94
C ILE A 117 1.21 -2.83 3.76
N ARG A 118 0.46 -2.47 4.78
CA ARG A 118 -0.30 -3.40 5.61
C ARG A 118 -1.64 -2.77 5.91
N VAL A 119 -2.70 -3.56 5.84
CA VAL A 119 -4.02 -3.12 6.25
C VAL A 119 -4.44 -3.85 7.52
N THR A 120 -5.25 -3.19 8.32
CA THR A 120 -5.87 -3.76 9.51
C THR A 120 -7.36 -3.49 9.41
N ASP A 121 -8.19 -4.51 9.58
CA ASP A 121 -9.64 -4.37 9.49
C ASP A 121 -10.25 -3.71 10.73
N GLU A 122 -11.55 -3.48 10.71
CA GLU A 122 -12.27 -2.86 11.83
C GLU A 122 -12.18 -3.69 13.11
N ALA A 123 -12.08 -5.02 12.99
CA ALA A 123 -11.92 -5.94 14.11
C ALA A 123 -10.47 -6.08 14.60
N GLU A 124 -9.56 -5.23 14.10
CA GLU A 124 -8.14 -5.19 14.46
C GLU A 124 -7.33 -6.42 14.00
N ASN A 125 -7.75 -7.07 12.90
CA ASN A 125 -6.98 -8.15 12.29
C ASN A 125 -6.05 -7.58 11.22
N PRO A 126 -4.71 -7.67 11.39
CA PRO A 126 -3.76 -7.15 10.41
C PRO A 126 -3.54 -8.14 9.27
N SER A 127 -3.37 -7.61 8.06
CA SER A 127 -2.87 -8.39 6.93
C SER A 127 -1.37 -8.62 7.05
N SER A 128 -0.84 -9.54 6.23
CA SER A 128 0.60 -9.56 5.96
C SER A 128 1.02 -8.28 5.25
N THR A 129 2.24 -7.85 5.47
CA THR A 129 2.83 -6.72 4.73
C THR A 129 3.14 -7.16 3.30
N ARG A 130 2.73 -6.36 2.32
CA ARG A 130 3.11 -6.53 0.91
C ARG A 130 4.09 -5.46 0.52
N GLU A 131 5.11 -5.86 -0.22
CA GLU A 131 6.20 -4.96 -0.61
C GLU A 131 6.41 -4.96 -2.11
N ILE A 132 6.79 -3.80 -2.64
CA ILE A 132 7.31 -3.64 -3.99
C ILE A 132 8.66 -2.92 -3.89
N THR A 133 9.53 -3.21 -4.84
CA THR A 133 10.83 -2.54 -4.91
C THR A 133 10.76 -1.39 -5.91
N LEU A 134 11.10 -0.21 -5.45
CA LEU A 134 11.13 1.00 -6.26
C LEU A 134 12.56 1.54 -6.35
N ARG A 135 12.86 2.21 -7.45
CA ARG A 135 14.12 2.92 -7.63
C ARG A 135 13.85 4.41 -7.75
N LEU A 136 14.57 5.18 -6.98
CA LEU A 136 14.55 6.64 -7.09
C LEU A 136 15.53 7.08 -8.16
N GLU A 137 15.04 7.67 -9.20
CA GLU A 137 15.83 8.27 -10.29
C GLU A 137 16.03 9.76 -10.13
#